data_2d1d4e2462eec0acf40e9186480f9661
#
_entry.id   2d1d4e2462eec0acf40e9186480f9661
#
_cell.length_a   1.000
_cell.length_b   1.000
_cell.length_c   1.000
_cell.angle_alpha   90.00
_cell.angle_beta   90.00
_cell.angle_gamma   90.00
#
_symmetry.space_group_name_H-M   'P 1'
#
loop_
_entity.id
_entity.type
_entity.pdbx_description
1 polymer ?
#
loop_
_entity_poly.entity_id
_entity_poly.type
_entity_poly.pdbx_seq_one_letter_code
_entity_poly.pdbx_strand_id
1 'polypeptide(L)'
;MSELEPFFNSAEECATYEQFCAEQERGGGRFELAEPALVCRWRMARRGVPMLNRHIRALSQRVVNGAPLTTNMLSWAKQHVEWSLAAGDYQDPNGVLMTVIDVNGDALMSVGPYEPLTDRSRDALVARAEEARREQAKTGIAPELLAAVTPEGRMLVFAAPDEHLCGTATLVEQLVATQGREAVRALGGGARLADALAVVEEGSVVFLISDEHGVVVEDEQAAPVPVSAEALATGHAFADGLAKLFK
;
A
#
# COMPACT_ATOMS: atom_id res chain seq x y z
N MET A 1 21.41 -4.09 -29.94
CA MET A 1 20.01 -3.77 -29.57
C MET A 1 19.86 -4.34 -28.18
N SER A 2 19.55 -3.48 -27.21
CA SER A 2 19.36 -3.88 -25.83
C SER A 2 18.06 -4.70 -25.69
N GLU A 3 18.05 -5.76 -24.87
CA GLU A 3 16.83 -6.54 -24.56
C GLU A 3 15.74 -5.67 -23.89
N LEU A 4 16.10 -4.47 -23.45
CA LEU A 4 15.22 -3.52 -22.76
C LEU A 4 14.49 -2.55 -23.71
N GLU A 5 14.95 -2.39 -24.99
CA GLU A 5 14.32 -1.47 -25.96
C GLU A 5 12.78 -1.60 -26.08
N PRO A 6 12.19 -2.82 -26.04
CA PRO A 6 10.75 -2.96 -26.17
C PRO A 6 9.92 -2.34 -25.01
N PHE A 7 10.58 -2.01 -23.90
CA PHE A 7 9.92 -1.47 -22.69
C PHE A 7 9.96 0.06 -22.60
N PHE A 8 10.68 0.72 -23.51
CA PHE A 8 10.85 2.18 -23.52
C PHE A 8 10.27 2.77 -24.81
N ASN A 9 9.83 4.04 -24.72
CA ASN A 9 9.24 4.75 -25.85
C ASN A 9 10.29 5.24 -26.84
N SER A 10 11.58 5.27 -26.46
CA SER A 10 12.69 5.68 -27.30
C SER A 10 14.01 5.02 -26.89
N ALA A 11 14.96 4.94 -27.82
CA ALA A 11 16.31 4.46 -27.54
C ALA A 11 17.07 5.36 -26.54
N GLU A 12 16.76 6.67 -26.53
CA GLU A 12 17.33 7.64 -25.59
C GLU A 12 16.85 7.38 -24.15
N GLU A 13 15.57 7.06 -24.00
CA GLU A 13 14.98 6.69 -22.72
C GLU A 13 15.59 5.37 -22.17
N CYS A 14 15.80 4.40 -23.05
CA CYS A 14 16.47 3.15 -22.72
C CYS A 14 17.92 3.38 -22.28
N ALA A 15 18.69 4.18 -23.03
CA ALA A 15 20.08 4.52 -22.70
C ALA A 15 20.19 5.28 -21.38
N THR A 16 19.26 6.19 -21.08
CA THR A 16 19.21 6.92 -19.81
C THR A 16 18.95 5.97 -18.64
N TYR A 17 18.06 5.01 -18.84
CA TYR A 17 17.77 3.99 -17.86
C TYR A 17 18.98 3.06 -17.61
N GLU A 18 19.66 2.59 -18.68
CA GLU A 18 20.87 1.77 -18.56
C GLU A 18 21.99 2.53 -17.83
N GLN A 19 22.14 3.83 -18.11
CA GLN A 19 23.10 4.67 -17.39
C GLN A 19 22.74 4.79 -15.91
N PHE A 20 21.47 5.02 -15.58
CA PHE A 20 21.00 5.07 -14.21
C PHE A 20 21.28 3.77 -13.46
N CYS A 21 20.97 2.61 -14.05
CA CYS A 21 21.26 1.31 -13.44
C CYS A 21 22.77 1.11 -13.22
N ALA A 22 23.60 1.48 -14.22
CA ALA A 22 25.04 1.38 -14.12
C ALA A 22 25.66 2.34 -13.10
N GLU A 23 25.03 3.47 -12.82
CA GLU A 23 25.45 4.40 -11.75
C GLU A 23 25.09 3.84 -10.38
N GLN A 24 23.92 3.22 -10.24
CA GLN A 24 23.50 2.53 -9.01
C GLN A 24 24.42 1.32 -8.69
N GLU A 25 24.85 0.55 -9.71
CA GLU A 25 25.77 -0.57 -9.54
C GLU A 25 27.21 -0.14 -9.24
N ARG A 26 27.68 0.98 -9.80
CA ARG A 26 29.03 1.52 -9.57
C ARG A 26 29.23 2.10 -8.18
N GLY A 27 28.16 2.42 -7.49
CA GLY A 27 28.16 2.85 -6.08
C GLY A 27 28.59 1.78 -5.08
N GLY A 28 29.21 0.68 -5.50
CA GLY A 28 29.66 -0.50 -4.72
C GLY A 28 30.67 -0.30 -3.59
N GLY A 29 30.82 0.92 -3.08
CA GLY A 29 31.19 1.18 -1.69
C GLY A 29 29.96 0.91 -0.81
N ARG A 30 30.09 0.68 0.46
CA ARG A 30 28.98 0.54 1.42
C ARG A 30 27.91 1.60 1.10
N PHE A 31 26.82 1.15 0.44
CA PHE A 31 25.71 2.03 0.13
C PHE A 31 25.01 2.32 1.46
N GLU A 32 25.16 3.53 1.96
CA GLU A 32 24.49 4.00 3.15
C GLU A 32 23.36 4.95 2.69
N LEU A 33 22.10 4.57 2.96
CA LEU A 33 20.99 5.48 2.78
C LEU A 33 21.17 6.71 3.67
N ALA A 34 20.85 7.87 3.12
CA ALA A 34 20.66 9.08 3.89
C ALA A 34 19.36 8.97 4.73
N GLU A 35 18.79 10.08 5.17
CA GLU A 35 17.55 10.11 5.93
C GLU A 35 16.40 9.52 5.07
N PRO A 36 15.66 8.51 5.57
CA PRO A 36 14.52 7.95 4.84
C PRO A 36 13.43 9.00 4.60
N ALA A 37 13.03 9.18 3.34
CA ALA A 37 11.95 10.08 2.95
C ALA A 37 10.67 9.34 2.59
N LEU A 38 10.77 8.10 2.11
CA LEU A 38 9.62 7.27 1.74
C LEU A 38 9.94 5.81 2.07
N VAL A 39 9.02 5.14 2.76
CA VAL A 39 9.09 3.71 3.07
C VAL A 39 7.84 3.02 2.54
N CYS A 40 8.01 2.06 1.64
CA CYS A 40 6.94 1.19 1.18
C CYS A 40 7.11 -0.21 1.76
N ARG A 41 6.01 -0.81 2.25
CA ARG A 41 5.96 -2.17 2.74
C ARG A 41 4.90 -2.93 1.96
N TRP A 42 5.32 -3.99 1.25
CA TRP A 42 4.45 -4.81 0.43
C TRP A 42 4.51 -6.25 0.86
N ARG A 43 3.35 -6.82 1.15
CA ARG A 43 3.24 -8.23 1.50
C ARG A 43 3.69 -9.10 0.34
N MET A 44 4.49 -10.11 0.67
CA MET A 44 4.97 -11.11 -0.28
C MET A 44 4.18 -12.41 -0.22
N ALA A 45 4.16 -13.14 -1.33
CA ALA A 45 3.70 -14.51 -1.44
C ALA A 45 4.56 -15.27 -2.45
N ARG A 46 5.03 -16.45 -2.08
CA ARG A 46 5.80 -17.34 -2.99
C ARG A 46 6.94 -16.62 -3.70
N ARG A 47 7.72 -15.82 -2.97
CA ARG A 47 8.83 -15.03 -3.52
C ARG A 47 8.42 -13.95 -4.53
N GLY A 48 7.19 -13.50 -4.51
CA GLY A 48 6.70 -12.42 -5.34
C GLY A 48 5.90 -11.40 -4.53
N VAL A 49 5.66 -10.23 -5.10
CA VAL A 49 4.75 -9.22 -4.55
C VAL A 49 3.44 -9.29 -5.31
N PRO A 50 2.37 -9.85 -4.72
CA PRO A 50 1.06 -9.81 -5.35
C PRO A 50 0.66 -8.38 -5.68
N MET A 51 0.02 -8.18 -6.84
CA MET A 51 -0.42 -6.85 -7.29
C MET A 51 0.71 -5.83 -7.51
N LEU A 52 1.94 -6.25 -7.77
CA LEU A 52 3.09 -5.35 -7.95
C LEU A 52 2.78 -4.15 -8.85
N ASN A 53 2.08 -4.36 -9.98
CA ASN A 53 1.70 -3.28 -10.88
C ASN A 53 0.77 -2.23 -10.24
N ARG A 54 -0.04 -2.60 -9.23
CA ARG A 54 -0.85 -1.63 -8.47
C ARG A 54 0.00 -0.86 -7.48
N HIS A 55 0.93 -1.53 -6.82
CA HIS A 55 1.88 -0.90 -5.91
C HIS A 55 2.79 0.09 -6.65
N ILE A 56 3.31 -0.28 -7.83
CA ILE A 56 4.10 0.64 -8.66
C ILE A 56 3.26 1.82 -9.15
N ARG A 57 1.99 1.60 -9.51
CA ARG A 57 1.08 2.71 -9.89
C ARG A 57 0.81 3.64 -8.70
N ALA A 58 0.62 3.11 -7.50
CA ALA A 58 0.51 3.94 -6.29
C ALA A 58 1.83 4.67 -6.02
N LEU A 59 2.97 3.99 -6.16
CA LEU A 59 4.29 4.59 -6.00
C LEU A 59 4.51 5.78 -6.95
N SER A 60 3.99 5.73 -8.19
CA SER A 60 4.09 6.82 -9.16
C SER A 60 3.36 8.11 -8.76
N GLN A 61 2.47 8.03 -7.78
CA GLN A 61 1.74 9.18 -7.24
C GLN A 61 2.37 9.71 -5.93
N ARG A 62 3.45 9.08 -5.47
CA ARG A 62 4.16 9.53 -4.27
C ARG A 62 5.20 10.60 -4.60
N VAL A 63 5.55 11.35 -3.57
CA VAL A 63 6.56 12.41 -3.65
C VAL A 63 7.67 12.19 -2.63
N VAL A 64 8.87 12.60 -2.99
CA VAL A 64 10.03 12.69 -2.10
C VAL A 64 10.48 14.14 -2.10
N ASN A 65 10.53 14.76 -0.93
CA ASN A 65 10.84 16.20 -0.79
C ASN A 65 9.96 17.11 -1.69
N GLY A 66 8.67 16.75 -1.85
CA GLY A 66 7.73 17.49 -2.68
C GLY A 66 7.89 17.28 -4.19
N ALA A 67 8.84 16.48 -4.63
CA ALA A 67 9.04 16.12 -6.04
C ALA A 67 8.47 14.72 -6.35
N PRO A 68 7.78 14.51 -7.49
CA PRO A 68 7.33 13.19 -7.90
C PRO A 68 8.52 12.29 -8.23
N LEU A 69 8.35 10.99 -8.03
CA LEU A 69 9.34 10.00 -8.44
C LEU A 69 9.46 9.97 -9.98
N THR A 70 10.68 9.86 -10.47
CA THR A 70 10.93 9.81 -11.92
C THR A 70 10.48 8.48 -12.52
N THR A 71 10.17 8.47 -13.82
CA THR A 71 9.84 7.24 -14.56
C THR A 71 10.97 6.22 -14.47
N ASN A 72 12.23 6.67 -14.52
CA ASN A 72 13.40 5.80 -14.37
C ASN A 72 13.43 5.11 -13.00
N MET A 73 13.17 5.86 -11.91
CA MET A 73 13.09 5.28 -10.58
C MET A 73 11.96 4.24 -10.47
N LEU A 74 10.80 4.51 -11.06
CA LEU A 74 9.67 3.58 -11.04
C LEU A 74 9.96 2.31 -11.84
N SER A 75 10.60 2.44 -13.00
CA SER A 75 11.03 1.32 -13.83
C SER A 75 12.10 0.49 -13.11
N TRP A 76 13.10 1.16 -12.54
CA TRP A 76 14.12 0.52 -11.72
C TRP A 76 13.49 -0.23 -10.53
N ALA A 77 12.59 0.42 -9.77
CA ALA A 77 11.93 -0.19 -8.63
C ALA A 77 11.19 -1.48 -9.01
N LYS A 78 10.43 -1.45 -10.13
CA LYS A 78 9.70 -2.62 -10.61
C LYS A 78 10.65 -3.76 -10.97
N GLN A 79 11.66 -3.50 -11.80
CA GLN A 79 12.62 -4.52 -12.25
C GLN A 79 13.46 -5.04 -11.09
N HIS A 80 13.90 -4.14 -10.21
CA HIS A 80 14.72 -4.53 -9.08
C HIS A 80 13.94 -5.42 -8.09
N VAL A 81 12.66 -5.14 -7.86
CA VAL A 81 11.77 -6.02 -7.11
C VAL A 81 11.72 -7.40 -7.76
N GLU A 82 11.42 -7.47 -9.06
CA GLU A 82 11.28 -8.75 -9.77
C GLU A 82 12.59 -9.55 -9.75
N TRP A 83 13.74 -8.92 -9.99
CA TRP A 83 15.04 -9.60 -10.01
C TRP A 83 15.54 -9.99 -8.61
N SER A 84 15.44 -9.10 -7.64
CA SER A 84 15.88 -9.40 -6.27
C SER A 84 15.06 -10.53 -5.66
N LEU A 85 13.76 -10.56 -5.93
CA LEU A 85 12.90 -11.64 -5.45
C LEU A 85 13.16 -12.96 -6.21
N ALA A 86 13.49 -12.90 -7.50
CA ALA A 86 13.87 -14.08 -8.28
C ALA A 86 15.23 -14.67 -7.87
N ALA A 87 16.23 -13.82 -7.56
CA ALA A 87 17.55 -14.23 -7.10
C ALA A 87 17.52 -14.97 -5.76
N GLY A 88 16.59 -14.60 -4.86
CA GLY A 88 16.16 -15.47 -3.78
C GLY A 88 17.05 -15.62 -2.54
N ASP A 89 17.99 -14.71 -2.29
CA ASP A 89 18.89 -14.74 -1.11
C ASP A 89 18.24 -14.16 0.16
N TYR A 90 16.96 -14.49 0.42
CA TYR A 90 16.24 -14.08 1.62
C TYR A 90 15.48 -15.26 2.23
N GLN A 91 15.27 -15.21 3.56
CA GLN A 91 14.73 -16.34 4.31
C GLN A 91 13.20 -16.47 4.23
N ASP A 92 12.49 -15.35 4.01
CA ASP A 92 11.04 -15.28 4.14
C ASP A 92 10.33 -15.14 2.77
N PRO A 93 10.00 -16.28 2.09
CA PRO A 93 9.33 -16.23 0.78
C PRO A 93 7.91 -15.65 0.82
N ASN A 94 7.30 -15.57 2.00
CA ASN A 94 5.98 -15.00 2.27
C ASN A 94 6.06 -13.83 3.27
N GLY A 95 7.20 -13.14 3.32
CA GLY A 95 7.46 -12.04 4.22
C GLY A 95 6.90 -10.69 3.75
N VAL A 96 7.64 -9.65 4.02
CA VAL A 96 7.37 -8.27 3.60
C VAL A 96 8.57 -7.73 2.86
N LEU A 97 8.37 -7.27 1.64
CA LEU A 97 9.35 -6.45 0.93
C LEU A 97 9.23 -5.02 1.44
N MET A 98 10.32 -4.50 1.95
CA MET A 98 10.46 -3.10 2.34
C MET A 98 11.34 -2.39 1.31
N THR A 99 10.81 -1.31 0.72
CA THR A 99 11.55 -0.41 -0.15
C THR A 99 11.69 0.93 0.56
N VAL A 100 12.91 1.39 0.76
CA VAL A 100 13.22 2.69 1.37
C VAL A 100 13.81 3.58 0.30
N ILE A 101 13.28 4.79 0.16
CA ILE A 101 13.83 5.84 -0.70
C ILE A 101 14.21 6.99 0.23
N ASP A 102 15.44 7.45 0.12
CA ASP A 102 15.97 8.52 0.95
C ASP A 102 15.70 9.92 0.38
N VAL A 103 16.14 10.95 1.11
CA VAL A 103 15.97 12.37 0.72
C VAL A 103 16.70 12.74 -0.58
N ASN A 104 17.67 11.95 -1.02
CA ASN A 104 18.41 12.14 -2.26
C ASN A 104 17.76 11.40 -3.45
N GLY A 105 16.78 10.53 -3.19
CA GLY A 105 16.16 9.66 -4.17
C GLY A 105 16.87 8.32 -4.34
N ASP A 106 17.88 8.03 -3.52
CA ASP A 106 18.53 6.72 -3.48
C ASP A 106 17.60 5.69 -2.84
N ALA A 107 17.64 4.44 -3.31
CA ALA A 107 16.70 3.41 -2.87
C ALA A 107 17.41 2.12 -2.45
N LEU A 108 16.87 1.51 -1.40
CA LEU A 108 17.27 0.19 -0.90
C LEU A 108 16.05 -0.71 -0.74
N MET A 109 16.20 -1.99 -1.02
CA MET A 109 15.19 -3.01 -0.78
C MET A 109 15.69 -4.06 0.20
N SER A 110 14.82 -4.50 1.09
CA SER A 110 15.08 -5.60 2.02
C SER A 110 13.83 -6.47 2.17
N VAL A 111 14.03 -7.74 2.53
CA VAL A 111 12.94 -8.66 2.84
C VAL A 111 13.05 -9.04 4.31
N GLY A 112 11.94 -8.91 5.03
CA GLY A 112 11.82 -9.33 6.43
C GLY A 112 10.62 -10.24 6.65
N PRO A 113 10.47 -10.80 7.87
CA PRO A 113 9.32 -11.61 8.22
C PRO A 113 8.05 -10.77 8.20
N TYR A 114 6.92 -11.42 7.90
CA TYR A 114 5.61 -10.81 8.10
C TYR A 114 5.12 -11.04 9.51
N GLU A 115 4.73 -9.98 10.16
CA GLU A 115 4.12 -10.01 11.49
C GLU A 115 2.66 -9.51 11.40
N PRO A 116 1.66 -10.34 11.70
CA PRO A 116 0.27 -9.91 11.72
C PRO A 116 0.02 -8.91 12.85
N LEU A 117 -0.96 -8.03 12.68
CA LEU A 117 -1.37 -7.12 13.75
C LEU A 117 -1.92 -7.90 14.93
N THR A 118 -1.34 -7.69 16.11
CA THR A 118 -1.75 -8.32 17.36
C THR A 118 -2.94 -7.60 17.99
N ASP A 119 -2.98 -6.26 17.92
CA ASP A 119 -4.10 -5.45 18.36
C ASP A 119 -4.93 -5.02 17.14
N ARG A 120 -6.17 -5.49 17.10
CA ARG A 120 -7.15 -5.16 16.07
C ARG A 120 -8.36 -4.43 16.66
N SER A 121 -8.21 -3.83 17.85
CA SER A 121 -9.23 -2.95 18.37
C SER A 121 -9.47 -1.77 17.43
N ARG A 122 -10.69 -1.24 17.44
CA ARG A 122 -11.03 -0.06 16.61
C ARG A 122 -10.05 1.09 16.88
N ASP A 123 -9.70 1.34 18.12
CA ASP A 123 -8.78 2.42 18.50
C ASP A 123 -7.37 2.19 17.92
N ALA A 124 -6.87 0.95 17.93
CA ALA A 124 -5.58 0.62 17.35
C ALA A 124 -5.57 0.80 15.81
N LEU A 125 -6.64 0.36 15.12
CA LEU A 125 -6.77 0.55 13.67
C LEU A 125 -6.87 2.04 13.31
N VAL A 126 -7.61 2.82 14.09
CA VAL A 126 -7.72 4.28 13.94
C VAL A 126 -6.36 4.94 14.12
N ALA A 127 -5.63 4.62 15.18
CA ALA A 127 -4.32 5.19 15.45
C ALA A 127 -3.33 4.93 14.30
N ARG A 128 -3.34 3.73 13.71
CA ARG A 128 -2.53 3.40 12.52
C ARG A 128 -2.91 4.23 11.31
N ALA A 129 -4.20 4.37 11.03
CA ALA A 129 -4.66 5.16 9.90
C ALA A 129 -4.36 6.67 10.08
N GLU A 130 -4.38 7.19 11.30
CA GLU A 130 -3.94 8.55 11.59
C GLU A 130 -2.44 8.75 11.37
N GLU A 131 -1.60 7.76 11.74
CA GLU A 131 -0.17 7.78 11.43
C GLU A 131 0.08 7.75 9.92
N ALA A 132 -0.61 6.86 9.21
CA ALA A 132 -0.55 6.77 7.76
C ALA A 132 -0.97 8.09 7.07
N ARG A 133 -1.91 8.84 7.65
CA ARG A 133 -2.28 10.18 7.16
C ARG A 133 -1.20 11.22 7.42
N ARG A 134 -0.46 11.13 8.52
CA ARG A 134 0.72 11.99 8.74
C ARG A 134 1.81 11.71 7.71
N GLU A 135 2.00 10.44 7.34
CA GLU A 135 2.89 10.06 6.24
C GLU A 135 2.38 10.59 4.89
N GLN A 136 1.08 10.46 4.60
CA GLN A 136 0.45 10.97 3.38
C GLN A 136 0.71 12.47 3.18
N ALA A 137 0.63 13.27 4.24
CA ALA A 137 0.89 14.71 4.16
C ALA A 137 2.32 15.04 3.66
N LYS A 138 3.26 14.10 3.81
CA LYS A 138 4.65 14.24 3.35
C LYS A 138 4.90 13.56 2.00
N THR A 139 4.25 12.43 1.76
CA THR A 139 4.58 11.52 0.65
C THR A 139 3.47 11.38 -0.39
N GLY A 140 2.30 12.03 -0.20
CA GLY A 140 1.19 12.06 -1.14
C GLY A 140 0.19 10.92 -1.02
N ILE A 141 0.56 9.76 -0.46
CA ILE A 141 -0.34 8.61 -0.30
C ILE A 141 -0.22 8.02 1.10
N ALA A 142 -1.35 7.76 1.75
CA ALA A 142 -1.41 6.96 2.96
C ALA A 142 -1.12 5.48 2.64
N PRO A 143 -0.15 4.82 3.30
CA PRO A 143 0.09 3.38 3.12
C PRO A 143 -1.03 2.52 3.68
N GLU A 144 -1.80 3.06 4.61
CA GLU A 144 -2.93 2.41 5.26
C GLU A 144 -4.13 3.35 5.32
N LEU A 145 -5.32 2.80 5.17
CA LEU A 145 -6.58 3.54 5.19
C LEU A 145 -7.61 2.81 6.04
N LEU A 146 -8.45 3.56 6.74
CA LEU A 146 -9.67 2.98 7.30
C LEU A 146 -10.77 2.89 6.26
N ALA A 147 -11.59 1.87 6.44
CA ALA A 147 -12.86 1.71 5.74
C ALA A 147 -13.90 1.14 6.71
N ALA A 148 -15.17 1.23 6.35
CA ALA A 148 -16.25 0.62 7.10
C ALA A 148 -17.29 0.03 6.15
N VAL A 149 -17.98 -1.01 6.63
CA VAL A 149 -19.20 -1.52 6.00
C VAL A 149 -20.36 -1.23 6.94
N THR A 150 -21.39 -0.57 6.44
CA THR A 150 -22.62 -0.28 7.20
C THR A 150 -23.51 -1.53 7.31
N PRO A 151 -24.49 -1.56 8.24
CA PRO A 151 -25.46 -2.64 8.32
C PRO A 151 -26.18 -2.95 7.01
N GLU A 152 -26.39 -1.94 6.16
CA GLU A 152 -27.00 -2.09 4.83
C GLU A 152 -26.00 -2.57 3.75
N GLY A 153 -24.77 -2.86 4.13
CA GLY A 153 -23.73 -3.36 3.22
C GLY A 153 -23.07 -2.28 2.37
N ARG A 154 -23.22 -0.99 2.72
CA ARG A 154 -22.57 0.13 2.04
C ARG A 154 -21.10 0.21 2.46
N MET A 155 -20.19 0.35 1.49
CA MET A 155 -18.77 0.50 1.75
C MET A 155 -18.42 1.98 1.88
N LEU A 156 -17.82 2.36 3.00
CA LEU A 156 -17.26 3.68 3.24
C LEU A 156 -15.73 3.57 3.23
N VAL A 157 -15.04 4.40 2.46
CA VAL A 157 -13.58 4.51 2.48
C VAL A 157 -13.23 5.89 3.03
N PHE A 158 -12.46 5.93 4.12
CA PHE A 158 -12.09 7.19 4.75
C PHE A 158 -10.91 7.85 4.01
N ALA A 159 -11.21 8.31 2.80
CA ALA A 159 -10.33 9.06 1.92
C ALA A 159 -11.11 10.19 1.28
N ALA A 160 -10.44 11.27 0.85
CA ALA A 160 -11.07 12.34 0.08
C ALA A 160 -11.37 11.87 -1.37
N PRO A 161 -12.36 12.47 -2.06
CA PRO A 161 -12.74 12.06 -3.41
C PRO A 161 -11.61 12.09 -4.44
N ASP A 162 -10.69 13.03 -4.31
CA ASP A 162 -9.53 13.27 -5.19
C ASP A 162 -8.23 12.64 -4.67
N GLU A 163 -8.28 11.94 -3.53
CA GLU A 163 -7.12 11.34 -2.90
C GLU A 163 -6.64 10.09 -3.66
N HIS A 164 -5.35 10.01 -3.93
CA HIS A 164 -4.73 8.79 -4.44
C HIS A 164 -4.61 7.73 -3.35
N LEU A 165 -4.94 6.49 -3.67
CA LEU A 165 -4.94 5.38 -2.72
C LEU A 165 -3.75 4.45 -2.91
N CYS A 166 -3.39 3.75 -1.85
CA CYS A 166 -2.43 2.65 -1.89
C CYS A 166 -2.93 1.49 -2.78
N GLY A 167 -2.02 0.59 -3.17
CA GLY A 167 -2.32 -0.48 -4.13
C GLY A 167 -3.46 -1.39 -3.68
N THR A 168 -3.46 -1.79 -2.41
CA THR A 168 -4.50 -2.66 -1.83
C THR A 168 -5.85 -1.96 -1.78
N ALA A 169 -5.89 -0.67 -1.42
CA ALA A 169 -7.16 0.07 -1.38
C ALA A 169 -7.80 0.22 -2.77
N THR A 170 -7.00 0.44 -3.82
CA THR A 170 -7.51 0.45 -5.20
C THR A 170 -8.07 -0.90 -5.63
N LEU A 171 -7.53 -2.03 -5.13
CA LEU A 171 -8.09 -3.35 -5.38
C LEU A 171 -9.41 -3.54 -4.64
N VAL A 172 -9.49 -3.13 -3.38
CA VAL A 172 -10.73 -3.24 -2.59
C VAL A 172 -11.87 -2.46 -3.26
N GLU A 173 -11.63 -1.21 -3.71
CA GLU A 173 -12.63 -0.45 -4.47
C GLU A 173 -13.07 -1.17 -5.75
N GLN A 174 -12.12 -1.76 -6.49
CA GLN A 174 -12.47 -2.53 -7.67
C GLN A 174 -13.31 -3.78 -7.34
N LEU A 175 -12.99 -4.50 -6.26
CA LEU A 175 -13.77 -5.65 -5.82
C LEU A 175 -15.20 -5.26 -5.45
N VAL A 176 -15.38 -4.14 -4.76
CA VAL A 176 -16.70 -3.57 -4.45
C VAL A 176 -17.47 -3.27 -5.73
N ALA A 177 -16.83 -2.61 -6.70
CA ALA A 177 -17.44 -2.28 -7.98
C ALA A 177 -17.84 -3.53 -8.79
N THR A 178 -17.04 -4.60 -8.77
CA THR A 178 -17.38 -5.88 -9.44
C THR A 178 -18.59 -6.58 -8.85
N GLN A 179 -18.92 -6.26 -7.59
CA GLN A 179 -20.13 -6.73 -6.92
C GLN A 179 -21.37 -5.86 -7.21
N GLY A 180 -21.25 -4.88 -8.11
CA GLY A 180 -22.31 -3.91 -8.42
C GLY A 180 -22.58 -2.92 -7.30
N ARG A 181 -21.64 -2.74 -6.37
CA ARG A 181 -21.70 -1.78 -5.26
C ARG A 181 -20.71 -0.64 -5.50
N GLU A 182 -20.90 0.47 -4.80
CA GLU A 182 -20.00 1.62 -4.83
C GLU A 182 -19.28 1.77 -3.49
N ALA A 183 -17.98 2.05 -3.55
CA ALA A 183 -17.21 2.48 -2.41
C ALA A 183 -17.30 4.00 -2.29
N VAL A 184 -17.98 4.47 -1.26
CA VAL A 184 -18.18 5.91 -1.03
C VAL A 184 -16.96 6.48 -0.31
N ARG A 185 -16.33 7.52 -0.91
CA ARG A 185 -15.27 8.27 -0.26
C ARG A 185 -15.89 9.17 0.82
N ALA A 186 -15.61 8.85 2.08
CA ALA A 186 -16.33 9.41 3.24
C ALA A 186 -15.59 10.55 3.94
N LEU A 187 -14.41 10.97 3.46
CA LEU A 187 -13.66 12.07 4.05
C LEU A 187 -13.81 13.33 3.20
N GLY A 188 -14.44 14.36 3.76
CA GLY A 188 -14.44 15.69 3.15
C GLY A 188 -13.06 16.35 3.23
N GLY A 189 -12.76 17.29 2.32
CA GLY A 189 -11.48 18.00 2.31
C GLY A 189 -11.20 18.65 3.67
N GLY A 190 -10.08 18.26 4.31
CA GLY A 190 -9.67 18.76 5.63
C GLY A 190 -10.42 18.17 6.83
N ALA A 191 -11.35 17.24 6.65
CA ALA A 191 -12.03 16.59 7.77
C ALA A 191 -11.06 15.64 8.52
N ARG A 192 -11.18 15.61 9.85
CA ARG A 192 -10.42 14.68 10.68
C ARG A 192 -11.05 13.29 10.60
N LEU A 193 -10.21 12.27 10.67
CA LEU A 193 -10.68 10.88 10.66
C LEU A 193 -11.66 10.60 11.82
N ALA A 194 -11.38 11.14 13.01
CA ALA A 194 -12.24 11.00 14.17
C ALA A 194 -13.65 11.59 13.94
N ASP A 195 -13.76 12.72 13.25
CA ASP A 195 -15.06 13.36 12.96
C ASP A 195 -15.84 12.53 11.95
N ALA A 196 -15.16 11.95 10.95
CA ALA A 196 -15.79 11.06 9.98
C ALA A 196 -16.26 9.73 10.61
N LEU A 197 -15.49 9.19 11.56
CA LEU A 197 -15.88 7.99 12.30
C LEU A 197 -17.05 8.22 13.25
N ALA A 198 -17.17 9.41 13.83
CA ALA A 198 -18.26 9.75 14.75
C ALA A 198 -19.65 9.73 14.09
N VAL A 199 -19.71 9.83 12.76
CA VAL A 199 -20.97 9.78 11.99
C VAL A 199 -21.19 8.42 11.31
N VAL A 200 -20.32 7.44 11.57
CA VAL A 200 -20.50 6.07 11.08
C VAL A 200 -21.67 5.43 11.84
N GLU A 201 -22.57 4.85 11.11
CA GLU A 201 -23.77 4.23 11.64
C GLU A 201 -23.48 3.11 12.65
N GLU A 202 -24.28 3.05 13.71
CA GLU A 202 -24.19 1.95 14.68
C GLU A 202 -24.37 0.60 13.99
N GLY A 203 -23.63 -0.39 14.43
CA GLY A 203 -23.61 -1.73 13.80
C GLY A 203 -22.67 -1.86 12.61
N SER A 204 -22.02 -0.78 12.17
CA SER A 204 -20.98 -0.86 11.13
C SER A 204 -19.73 -1.56 11.64
N VAL A 205 -19.06 -2.33 10.76
CA VAL A 205 -17.73 -2.89 10.99
C VAL A 205 -16.66 -1.98 10.41
N VAL A 206 -15.63 -1.72 11.20
CA VAL A 206 -14.45 -0.96 10.75
C VAL A 206 -13.32 -1.93 10.41
N PHE A 207 -12.52 -1.59 9.42
CA PHE A 207 -11.34 -2.35 9.06
C PHE A 207 -10.25 -1.45 8.46
N LEU A 208 -9.03 -1.92 8.59
CA LEU A 208 -7.86 -1.29 8.00
C LEU A 208 -7.56 -1.93 6.64
N ILE A 209 -7.26 -1.13 5.64
CA ILE A 209 -6.74 -1.57 4.34
C ILE A 209 -5.27 -1.17 4.29
N SER A 210 -4.38 -2.13 4.07
CA SER A 210 -2.93 -1.94 4.14
C SER A 210 -2.23 -2.71 3.01
N ASP A 211 -1.18 -2.13 2.44
CA ASP A 211 -0.32 -2.82 1.47
C ASP A 211 0.51 -3.95 2.13
N GLU A 212 0.74 -3.86 3.44
CA GLU A 212 1.44 -4.87 4.22
C GLU A 212 0.49 -5.94 4.78
N HIS A 213 -0.64 -5.52 5.36
CA HIS A 213 -1.51 -6.42 6.12
C HIS A 213 -2.75 -6.89 5.34
N GLY A 214 -2.99 -6.33 4.14
CA GLY A 214 -4.21 -6.60 3.38
C GLY A 214 -5.42 -5.90 3.99
N VAL A 215 -6.49 -6.63 4.26
CA VAL A 215 -7.66 -6.13 4.99
C VAL A 215 -7.68 -6.74 6.39
N VAL A 216 -7.65 -5.88 7.40
CA VAL A 216 -7.68 -6.26 8.82
C VAL A 216 -8.97 -5.77 9.43
N VAL A 217 -9.88 -6.70 9.72
CA VAL A 217 -11.18 -6.40 10.36
C VAL A 217 -10.97 -6.18 11.83
N GLU A 218 -11.68 -5.19 12.41
CA GLU A 218 -11.69 -4.96 13.85
C GLU A 218 -12.13 -6.21 14.63
N ASP A 219 -11.62 -6.34 15.84
CA ASP A 219 -12.04 -7.41 16.75
C ASP A 219 -13.44 -7.10 17.28
N GLU A 220 -14.40 -7.98 16.98
CA GLU A 220 -15.79 -7.86 17.41
C GLU A 220 -15.92 -7.75 18.94
N GLN A 221 -15.04 -8.43 19.69
CA GLN A 221 -15.07 -8.42 21.15
C GLN A 221 -14.53 -7.09 21.73
N ALA A 222 -13.73 -6.37 20.97
CA ALA A 222 -13.18 -5.07 21.35
C ALA A 222 -13.98 -3.89 20.74
N ALA A 223 -15.02 -4.17 19.95
CA ALA A 223 -15.85 -3.13 19.35
C ALA A 223 -16.65 -2.38 20.44
N PRO A 224 -16.68 -1.04 20.42
CA PRO A 224 -17.37 -0.25 21.45
C PRO A 224 -18.89 -0.39 21.40
N VAL A 225 -19.43 -0.84 20.27
CA VAL A 225 -20.87 -1.07 20.02
C VAL A 225 -21.01 -2.40 19.27
N PRO A 226 -22.08 -3.17 19.51
CA PRO A 226 -22.34 -4.42 18.79
C PRO A 226 -22.33 -4.20 17.26
N VAL A 227 -21.57 -5.01 16.54
CA VAL A 227 -21.45 -4.96 15.08
C VAL A 227 -22.56 -5.79 14.43
N SER A 228 -23.13 -5.33 13.32
CA SER A 228 -24.08 -6.10 12.52
C SER A 228 -23.42 -7.37 11.95
N ALA A 229 -24.10 -8.51 12.08
CA ALA A 229 -23.60 -9.77 11.53
C ALA A 229 -23.38 -9.73 10.01
N GLU A 230 -24.21 -8.97 9.28
CA GLU A 230 -24.08 -8.78 7.83
C GLU A 230 -22.86 -7.91 7.46
N ALA A 231 -22.66 -6.82 8.21
CA ALA A 231 -21.49 -5.95 8.04
C ALA A 231 -20.20 -6.72 8.34
N LEU A 232 -20.19 -7.47 9.44
CA LEU A 232 -19.05 -8.29 9.84
C LEU A 232 -18.73 -9.37 8.80
N ALA A 233 -19.74 -10.10 8.30
CA ALA A 233 -19.58 -11.09 7.25
C ALA A 233 -19.00 -10.48 5.97
N THR A 234 -19.44 -9.28 5.59
CA THR A 234 -18.93 -8.55 4.44
C THR A 234 -17.46 -8.14 4.65
N GLY A 235 -17.10 -7.59 5.81
CA GLY A 235 -15.71 -7.26 6.16
C GLY A 235 -14.79 -8.48 6.10
N HIS A 236 -15.20 -9.60 6.67
CA HIS A 236 -14.45 -10.86 6.59
C HIS A 236 -14.33 -11.39 5.16
N ALA A 237 -15.38 -11.26 4.32
CA ALA A 237 -15.31 -11.68 2.94
C ALA A 237 -14.23 -10.91 2.14
N PHE A 238 -14.04 -9.60 2.42
CA PHE A 238 -12.92 -8.83 1.86
C PHE A 238 -11.58 -9.31 2.39
N ALA A 239 -11.44 -9.50 3.71
CA ALA A 239 -10.21 -9.99 4.31
C ALA A 239 -9.80 -11.36 3.75
N ASP A 240 -10.73 -12.31 3.70
CA ASP A 240 -10.50 -13.66 3.16
C ASP A 240 -10.22 -13.65 1.66
N GLY A 241 -10.89 -12.78 0.92
CA GLY A 241 -10.65 -12.57 -0.50
C GLY A 241 -9.21 -12.14 -0.78
N LEU A 242 -8.73 -11.13 -0.06
CA LEU A 242 -7.35 -10.66 -0.19
C LEU A 242 -6.33 -11.65 0.38
N ALA A 243 -6.64 -12.33 1.48
CA ALA A 243 -5.75 -13.32 2.06
C ALA A 243 -5.38 -14.47 1.09
N LYS A 244 -6.22 -14.73 0.08
CA LYS A 244 -5.91 -15.71 -0.98
C LYS A 244 -4.75 -15.31 -1.87
N LEU A 245 -4.46 -14.01 -1.99
CA LEU A 245 -3.34 -13.49 -2.76
C LEU A 245 -1.99 -13.79 -2.08
N PHE A 246 -2.01 -14.04 -0.77
CA PHE A 246 -0.83 -14.25 0.05
C PHE A 246 -0.61 -15.72 0.46
N LYS A 247 -1.28 -16.66 -0.22
CA LYS A 247 -1.16 -18.12 0.00
C LYS A 247 -0.26 -18.82 -1.00
#